data_0791147abd680dedabfe893953be519e
#
_entry.id   0791147abd680dedabfe893953be519e
#
_cell.length_a   1.000
_cell.length_b   1.000
_cell.length_c   1.000
_cell.angle_alpha   90.00
_cell.angle_beta   90.00
_cell.angle_gamma   90.00
#
_symmetry.space_group_name_H-M   'P 1'
#
loop_
_entity.id
_entity.type
_entity.pdbx_description
1 polymer ?
#
loop_
_entity_poly.entity_id
_entity_poly.type
_entity_poly.pdbx_seq_one_letter_code
_entity_poly.pdbx_strand_id
1 'polypeptide(L)'
;MQAQTQFIRLTLTSFYSILKNKRYKTGGRSMGRVFKFHNDVDTDQIIASQYLLLPNIEEMKVYTFESIDKDFAKKVKEGDIVVAGENFGCGSSREQAPSVLKALGVKAVVAKSFARIFYRNSINIGLPVIISKDLYDKVEDGADIDINLSEGWIKTEDETIPCTKLPPYMQNILDHGGLINFLNEGEE
;
A
#
# COMPACT_ATOMS: atom_id res chain seq x y z
N MET A 1 1.91 -22.96 39.31
CA MET A 1 1.45 -21.62 38.89
C MET A 1 2.56 -20.70 38.35
N GLN A 2 3.76 -20.70 38.89
CA GLN A 2 4.88 -19.84 38.42
C GLN A 2 5.47 -20.25 37.07
N ALA A 3 5.49 -21.54 36.72
CA ALA A 3 6.05 -22.03 35.45
C ALA A 3 5.21 -21.63 34.20
N GLN A 4 3.89 -21.61 34.33
CA GLN A 4 3.00 -21.18 33.22
C GLN A 4 3.11 -19.68 32.92
N THR A 5 3.31 -18.86 33.96
CA THR A 5 3.47 -17.39 33.78
C THR A 5 4.80 -17.06 33.11
N GLN A 6 5.84 -17.88 33.36
CA GLN A 6 7.17 -17.69 32.74
C GLN A 6 7.17 -18.12 31.27
N PHE A 7 6.41 -19.17 30.93
CA PHE A 7 6.28 -19.65 29.53
C PHE A 7 5.52 -18.63 28.67
N ILE A 8 4.43 -18.03 29.18
CA ILE A 8 3.67 -16.99 28.49
C ILE A 8 4.52 -15.71 28.32
N ARG A 9 5.36 -15.36 29.27
CA ARG A 9 6.24 -14.20 29.18
C ARG A 9 7.36 -14.40 28.14
N LEU A 10 7.95 -15.59 28.01
CA LEU A 10 8.97 -15.93 27.04
C LEU A 10 8.41 -15.98 25.61
N THR A 11 7.19 -16.50 25.42
CA THR A 11 6.53 -16.50 24.09
C THR A 11 6.14 -15.11 23.66
N LEU A 12 5.64 -14.25 24.54
CA LEU A 12 5.31 -12.85 24.23
C LEU A 12 6.56 -12.02 23.88
N THR A 13 7.66 -12.23 24.59
CA THR A 13 8.93 -11.50 24.33
C THR A 13 9.58 -11.97 23.02
N SER A 14 9.52 -13.27 22.72
CA SER A 14 9.96 -13.83 21.43
C SER A 14 9.08 -13.36 20.29
N PHE A 15 7.78 -13.34 20.46
CA PHE A 15 6.82 -12.79 19.48
C PHE A 15 7.05 -11.29 19.23
N TYR A 16 7.31 -10.51 20.29
CA TYR A 16 7.61 -9.08 20.16
C TYR A 16 8.96 -8.81 19.48
N SER A 17 9.96 -9.68 19.65
CA SER A 17 11.25 -9.56 18.97
C SER A 17 11.18 -9.95 17.49
N ILE A 18 10.32 -10.92 17.15
CA ILE A 18 10.06 -11.33 15.76
C ILE A 18 9.30 -10.22 15.03
N LEU A 19 8.34 -9.55 15.69
CA LEU A 19 7.60 -8.41 15.14
C LEU A 19 8.49 -7.17 14.94
N LYS A 20 9.50 -6.95 15.79
CA LYS A 20 10.44 -5.82 15.64
C LYS A 20 11.38 -5.96 14.43
N ASN A 21 11.59 -7.16 13.89
CA ASN A 21 12.56 -7.42 12.81
C ASN A 21 11.94 -7.77 11.45
N LYS A 22 10.61 -7.93 11.35
CA LYS A 22 9.96 -7.98 10.05
C LYS A 22 9.73 -6.54 9.54
N ARG A 23 10.81 -5.87 9.13
CA ARG A 23 10.70 -4.82 8.12
C ARG A 23 9.96 -5.43 6.94
N TYR A 24 9.00 -4.73 6.40
CA TYR A 24 8.44 -5.01 5.09
C TYR A 24 9.62 -5.33 4.16
N LYS A 25 9.94 -6.62 3.98
CA LYS A 25 10.94 -7.06 3.02
C LYS A 25 10.29 -7.05 1.64
N THR A 26 10.04 -5.87 1.13
CA THR A 26 10.06 -5.68 -0.30
C THR A 26 11.53 -5.80 -0.69
N GLY A 27 11.91 -6.94 -1.27
CA GLY A 27 13.24 -7.10 -1.83
C GLY A 27 13.48 -6.01 -2.86
N GLY A 28 14.41 -5.08 -2.61
CA GLY A 28 14.68 -3.99 -3.52
C GLY A 28 15.05 -2.69 -2.78
N ARG A 29 14.90 -1.57 -3.38
CA ARG A 29 15.21 -0.22 -2.90
C ARG A 29 14.52 0.10 -1.57
N SER A 30 15.25 0.70 -0.61
CA SER A 30 14.65 1.31 0.59
C SER A 30 13.73 2.48 0.18
N MET A 31 14.13 3.27 -0.82
CA MET A 31 13.36 4.38 -1.38
C MET A 31 12.62 3.96 -2.65
N GLY A 32 11.36 4.39 -2.80
CA GLY A 32 10.56 4.21 -4.00
C GLY A 32 10.40 5.52 -4.76
N ARG A 33 10.39 5.43 -6.09
CA ARG A 33 10.12 6.58 -6.95
C ARG A 33 8.64 6.95 -6.89
N VAL A 34 8.36 8.22 -6.83
CA VAL A 34 6.99 8.78 -6.82
C VAL A 34 6.44 8.89 -8.24
N PHE A 35 5.19 8.41 -8.40
CA PHE A 35 4.31 8.75 -9.51
C PHE A 35 3.18 9.61 -8.94
N LYS A 36 3.14 10.88 -9.33
CA LYS A 36 2.22 11.87 -8.76
C LYS A 36 1.00 12.07 -9.64
N PHE A 37 -0.20 11.93 -9.05
CA PHE A 37 -1.49 12.11 -9.71
C PHE A 37 -2.32 13.19 -9.02
N HIS A 38 -3.36 13.68 -9.69
CA HIS A 38 -4.24 14.75 -9.22
C HIS A 38 -5.23 14.33 -8.12
N ASN A 39 -6.12 15.24 -7.72
CA ASN A 39 -7.29 14.94 -6.88
C ASN A 39 -8.32 14.12 -7.65
N ASP A 40 -9.21 13.43 -6.93
CA ASP A 40 -10.35 12.70 -7.48
C ASP A 40 -9.97 11.67 -8.56
N VAL A 41 -8.83 11.01 -8.41
CA VAL A 41 -8.49 9.85 -9.24
C VAL A 41 -9.50 8.76 -8.96
N ASP A 42 -10.37 8.50 -9.93
CA ASP A 42 -11.42 7.50 -9.80
C ASP A 42 -10.97 6.09 -10.24
N THR A 43 -11.78 5.09 -9.92
CA THR A 43 -11.47 3.70 -10.23
C THR A 43 -11.49 3.38 -11.73
N ASP A 44 -12.21 4.17 -12.56
CA ASP A 44 -12.17 4.04 -14.02
C ASP A 44 -10.87 4.60 -14.61
N GLN A 45 -10.29 5.62 -13.98
CA GLN A 45 -8.96 6.13 -14.35
C GLN A 45 -7.86 5.15 -13.93
N ILE A 46 -8.02 4.45 -12.80
CA ILE A 46 -7.06 3.42 -12.39
C ILE A 46 -7.12 2.22 -13.34
N ILE A 47 -8.32 1.70 -13.62
CA ILE A 47 -8.54 0.63 -14.60
C ILE A 47 -9.92 0.80 -15.24
N ALA A 48 -9.95 1.08 -16.54
CA ALA A 48 -11.19 1.34 -17.24
C ALA A 48 -12.09 0.11 -17.35
N SER A 49 -13.42 0.32 -17.34
CA SER A 49 -14.44 -0.72 -17.32
C SER A 49 -14.26 -1.79 -18.40
N GLN A 50 -13.79 -1.38 -19.59
CA GLN A 50 -13.60 -2.28 -20.72
C GLN A 50 -12.56 -3.38 -20.44
N TYR A 51 -11.56 -3.10 -19.58
CA TYR A 51 -10.51 -4.06 -19.24
C TYR A 51 -10.92 -5.05 -18.16
N LEU A 52 -12.04 -4.82 -17.46
CA LEU A 52 -12.55 -5.75 -16.44
C LEU A 52 -13.07 -7.06 -17.05
N LEU A 53 -13.22 -7.13 -18.36
CA LEU A 53 -13.57 -8.35 -19.09
C LEU A 53 -12.38 -9.27 -19.37
N LEU A 54 -11.15 -8.79 -19.10
CA LEU A 54 -9.95 -9.62 -19.25
C LEU A 54 -9.92 -10.72 -18.18
N PRO A 55 -9.35 -11.89 -18.50
CA PRO A 55 -9.50 -13.10 -17.67
C PRO A 55 -8.81 -13.03 -16.31
N ASN A 56 -7.78 -12.17 -16.16
CA ASN A 56 -6.99 -12.11 -14.92
C ASN A 56 -6.31 -10.74 -14.73
N ILE A 57 -5.83 -10.50 -13.52
CA ILE A 57 -5.17 -9.23 -13.12
C ILE A 57 -3.86 -8.99 -13.89
N GLU A 58 -3.14 -10.04 -14.26
CA GLU A 58 -1.88 -9.90 -15.00
C GLU A 58 -2.10 -9.30 -16.40
N GLU A 59 -3.21 -9.63 -17.04
CA GLU A 59 -3.61 -9.04 -18.31
C GLU A 59 -4.19 -7.63 -18.14
N MET A 60 -4.89 -7.37 -17.02
CA MET A 60 -5.47 -6.05 -16.72
C MET A 60 -4.39 -5.00 -16.40
N LYS A 61 -3.37 -5.37 -15.63
CA LYS A 61 -2.39 -4.41 -15.06
C LYS A 61 -1.65 -3.57 -16.09
N VAL A 62 -1.50 -4.05 -17.32
CA VAL A 62 -0.81 -3.32 -18.38
C VAL A 62 -1.57 -2.07 -18.86
N TYR A 63 -2.84 -1.96 -18.51
CA TYR A 63 -3.73 -0.83 -18.81
C TYR A 63 -3.95 0.11 -17.62
N THR A 64 -3.21 -0.11 -16.51
CA THR A 64 -3.32 0.74 -15.31
C THR A 64 -2.98 2.18 -15.66
N PHE A 65 -3.88 3.11 -15.28
CA PHE A 65 -3.80 4.55 -15.55
C PHE A 65 -3.73 4.95 -17.02
N GLU A 66 -4.06 4.05 -17.96
CA GLU A 66 -3.95 4.34 -19.40
C GLU A 66 -4.63 5.65 -19.83
N SER A 67 -5.75 6.03 -19.17
CA SER A 67 -6.49 7.25 -19.48
C SER A 67 -5.79 8.56 -19.06
N ILE A 68 -4.87 8.49 -18.09
CA ILE A 68 -4.19 9.67 -17.52
C ILE A 68 -2.66 9.63 -17.64
N ASP A 69 -2.05 8.46 -17.70
CA ASP A 69 -0.64 8.23 -18.07
C ASP A 69 -0.51 6.88 -18.81
N LYS A 70 -0.54 6.94 -20.14
CA LYS A 70 -0.47 5.75 -21.03
C LYS A 70 0.76 4.88 -20.82
N ASP A 71 1.82 5.44 -20.29
CA ASP A 71 3.09 4.76 -20.11
C ASP A 71 3.33 4.33 -18.66
N PHE A 72 2.42 4.61 -17.73
CA PHE A 72 2.58 4.28 -16.31
C PHE A 72 2.96 2.81 -16.09
N ALA A 73 2.17 1.88 -16.64
CA ALA A 73 2.40 0.44 -16.46
C ALA A 73 3.75 -0.05 -17.01
N LYS A 74 4.35 0.69 -17.98
CA LYS A 74 5.68 0.39 -18.54
C LYS A 74 6.81 1.00 -17.72
N LYS A 75 6.55 2.16 -17.07
CA LYS A 75 7.56 2.94 -16.34
C LYS A 75 7.68 2.50 -14.89
N VAL A 76 6.56 2.08 -14.26
CA VAL A 76 6.51 1.68 -12.86
C VAL A 76 7.34 0.42 -12.63
N LYS A 77 8.07 0.40 -11.52
CA LYS A 77 8.90 -0.72 -11.07
C LYS A 77 8.47 -1.17 -9.69
N GLU A 78 8.82 -2.40 -9.35
CA GLU A 78 8.62 -2.89 -7.99
C GLU A 78 9.27 -1.97 -6.96
N GLY A 79 8.48 -1.58 -5.96
CA GLY A 79 8.90 -0.66 -4.91
C GLY A 79 8.54 0.81 -5.16
N ASP A 80 8.05 1.18 -6.34
CA ASP A 80 7.61 2.54 -6.64
C ASP A 80 6.31 2.88 -5.89
N ILE A 81 6.04 4.18 -5.74
CA ILE A 81 4.99 4.71 -4.89
C ILE A 81 4.08 5.62 -5.70
N VAL A 82 2.78 5.42 -5.57
CA VAL A 82 1.77 6.34 -6.12
C VAL A 82 1.46 7.40 -5.07
N VAL A 83 1.57 8.68 -5.44
CA VAL A 83 1.17 9.82 -4.61
C VAL A 83 0.04 10.56 -5.30
N ALA A 84 -1.05 10.84 -4.58
CA ALA A 84 -2.20 11.52 -5.14
C ALA A 84 -2.78 12.56 -4.17
N GLY A 85 -3.66 13.39 -4.69
CA GLY A 85 -4.36 14.41 -3.93
C GLY A 85 -5.51 13.83 -3.10
N GLU A 86 -6.63 14.54 -3.05
CA GLU A 86 -7.80 14.13 -2.28
C GLU A 86 -8.64 13.07 -3.01
N ASN A 87 -9.40 12.28 -2.22
CA ASN A 87 -10.47 11.39 -2.67
C ASN A 87 -10.01 10.32 -3.68
N PHE A 88 -8.80 9.77 -3.50
CA PHE A 88 -8.26 8.73 -4.38
C PHE A 88 -9.08 7.44 -4.33
N GLY A 89 -9.34 6.84 -5.49
CA GLY A 89 -10.10 5.61 -5.63
C GLY A 89 -11.61 5.81 -5.51
N CYS A 90 -12.12 7.03 -5.78
CA CYS A 90 -13.54 7.31 -5.86
C CYS A 90 -14.22 6.56 -7.02
N GLY A 91 -15.55 6.67 -7.14
CA GLY A 91 -16.30 5.97 -8.16
C GLY A 91 -16.76 4.58 -7.74
N SER A 92 -16.68 3.61 -8.65
CA SER A 92 -17.20 2.26 -8.45
C SER A 92 -16.36 1.43 -7.46
N SER A 93 -17.02 0.49 -6.76
CA SER A 93 -16.36 -0.40 -5.78
C SER A 93 -15.56 -1.55 -6.43
N ARG A 94 -14.65 -1.22 -7.33
CA ARG A 94 -13.86 -2.21 -8.08
C ARG A 94 -12.69 -2.74 -7.26
N GLU A 95 -12.69 -4.03 -6.98
CA GLU A 95 -11.55 -4.71 -6.35
C GLU A 95 -10.34 -4.80 -7.30
N GLN A 96 -10.57 -4.75 -8.60
CA GLN A 96 -9.52 -4.75 -9.62
C GLN A 96 -8.64 -3.50 -9.55
N ALA A 97 -9.19 -2.33 -9.17
CA ALA A 97 -8.42 -1.10 -9.13
C ALA A 97 -7.19 -1.17 -8.18
N PRO A 98 -7.31 -1.53 -6.89
CA PRO A 98 -6.14 -1.74 -6.07
C PRO A 98 -5.33 -2.99 -6.48
N SER A 99 -5.98 -4.02 -7.06
CA SER A 99 -5.30 -5.26 -7.46
C SER A 99 -4.30 -5.05 -8.59
N VAL A 100 -4.62 -4.23 -9.60
CA VAL A 100 -3.68 -3.94 -10.69
C VAL A 100 -2.46 -3.14 -10.22
N LEU A 101 -2.64 -2.21 -9.25
CA LEU A 101 -1.53 -1.47 -8.64
C LEU A 101 -0.58 -2.42 -7.89
N LYS A 102 -1.16 -3.32 -7.07
CA LYS A 102 -0.37 -4.34 -6.37
C LYS A 102 0.36 -5.27 -7.34
N ALA A 103 -0.29 -5.73 -8.41
CA ALA A 103 0.30 -6.62 -9.41
C ALA A 103 1.42 -5.95 -10.23
N LEU A 104 1.44 -4.62 -10.32
CA LEU A 104 2.55 -3.86 -10.90
C LEU A 104 3.73 -3.66 -9.93
N GLY A 105 3.60 -4.10 -8.68
CA GLY A 105 4.64 -3.95 -7.67
C GLY A 105 4.66 -2.59 -6.99
N VAL A 106 3.57 -1.81 -7.09
CA VAL A 106 3.43 -0.55 -6.33
C VAL A 106 3.55 -0.85 -4.85
N LYS A 107 4.53 -0.24 -4.18
CA LYS A 107 4.85 -0.44 -2.75
C LYS A 107 3.76 0.10 -1.85
N ALA A 108 3.22 1.27 -2.19
CA ALA A 108 2.17 1.94 -1.45
C ALA A 108 1.46 2.99 -2.31
N VAL A 109 0.23 3.32 -1.93
CA VAL A 109 -0.46 4.52 -2.41
C VAL A 109 -0.54 5.51 -1.25
N VAL A 110 -0.05 6.73 -1.45
CA VAL A 110 -0.13 7.82 -0.46
C VAL A 110 -1.04 8.90 -1.01
N ALA A 111 -2.05 9.32 -0.25
CA ALA A 111 -2.96 10.36 -0.69
C ALA A 111 -3.39 11.26 0.47
N LYS A 112 -3.90 12.46 0.16
CA LYS A 112 -4.51 13.34 1.19
C LYS A 112 -5.75 12.70 1.80
N SER A 113 -6.52 11.96 1.00
CA SER A 113 -7.67 11.15 1.43
C SER A 113 -8.02 10.07 0.42
N PHE A 114 -8.79 9.07 0.84
CA PHE A 114 -9.24 7.94 0.02
C PHE A 114 -10.75 7.77 0.08
N ALA A 115 -11.34 7.25 -1.00
CA ALA A 115 -12.67 6.67 -0.94
C ALA A 115 -12.66 5.42 -0.03
N ARG A 116 -13.68 5.29 0.84
CA ARG A 116 -13.73 4.24 1.87
C ARG A 116 -13.61 2.82 1.33
N ILE A 117 -14.27 2.55 0.20
CA ILE A 117 -14.27 1.20 -0.39
C ILE A 117 -12.89 0.88 -0.94
N PHE A 118 -12.26 1.80 -1.68
CA PHE A 118 -10.90 1.63 -2.18
C PHE A 118 -9.91 1.37 -1.04
N TYR A 119 -9.95 2.18 0.02
CA TYR A 119 -9.10 2.01 1.20
C TYR A 119 -9.21 0.61 1.80
N ARG A 120 -10.46 0.16 2.05
CA ARG A 120 -10.71 -1.17 2.63
C ARG A 120 -10.26 -2.29 1.71
N ASN A 121 -10.59 -2.22 0.42
CA ASN A 121 -10.20 -3.23 -0.56
C ASN A 121 -8.68 -3.34 -0.68
N SER A 122 -7.98 -2.20 -0.66
CA SER A 122 -6.51 -2.17 -0.71
C SER A 122 -5.87 -2.89 0.48
N ILE A 123 -6.32 -2.60 1.72
CA ILE A 123 -5.83 -3.30 2.92
C ILE A 123 -6.12 -4.79 2.83
N ASN A 124 -7.33 -5.18 2.41
CA ASN A 124 -7.73 -6.58 2.32
C ASN A 124 -6.86 -7.40 1.36
N ILE A 125 -6.41 -6.80 0.27
CA ILE A 125 -5.51 -7.49 -0.68
C ILE A 125 -4.03 -7.31 -0.33
N GLY A 126 -3.68 -6.55 0.72
CA GLY A 126 -2.30 -6.31 1.14
C GLY A 126 -1.58 -5.22 0.34
N LEU A 127 -2.28 -4.22 -0.20
CA LEU A 127 -1.71 -3.00 -0.75
C LEU A 127 -1.75 -1.90 0.31
N PRO A 128 -0.60 -1.37 0.77
CA PRO A 128 -0.56 -0.27 1.72
C PRO A 128 -1.18 1.01 1.15
N VAL A 129 -2.12 1.60 1.90
CA VAL A 129 -2.74 2.90 1.61
C VAL A 129 -2.55 3.83 2.80
N ILE A 130 -1.97 5.00 2.58
CA ILE A 130 -1.43 5.86 3.62
C ILE A 130 -2.00 7.27 3.45
N ILE A 131 -2.55 7.82 4.51
CA ILE A 131 -3.02 9.21 4.50
C ILE A 131 -1.88 10.10 4.98
N SER A 132 -1.49 11.04 4.12
CA SER A 132 -0.59 12.15 4.45
C SER A 132 -1.12 13.42 3.80
N LYS A 133 -1.47 14.40 4.62
CA LYS A 133 -2.07 15.65 4.11
C LYS A 133 -1.05 16.55 3.45
N ASP A 134 0.20 16.47 3.87
CA ASP A 134 1.24 17.41 3.47
C ASP A 134 2.12 16.89 2.33
N LEU A 135 2.27 15.55 2.19
CA LEU A 135 3.20 14.96 1.23
C LEU A 135 2.94 15.42 -0.20
N TYR A 136 1.66 15.43 -0.61
CA TYR A 136 1.27 15.78 -1.97
C TYR A 136 1.80 17.14 -2.43
N ASP A 137 1.79 18.12 -1.53
CA ASP A 137 2.22 19.49 -1.84
C ASP A 137 3.74 19.67 -1.77
N LYS A 138 4.46 18.68 -1.21
CA LYS A 138 5.90 18.76 -0.91
C LYS A 138 6.77 17.87 -1.78
N VAL A 139 6.18 16.94 -2.54
CA VAL A 139 6.95 16.08 -3.45
C VAL A 139 6.58 16.35 -4.89
N GLU A 140 7.57 16.22 -5.76
CA GLU A 140 7.38 16.27 -7.20
C GLU A 140 7.27 14.86 -7.79
N ASP A 141 6.70 14.77 -9.00
CA ASP A 141 6.73 13.52 -9.77
C ASP A 141 8.17 13.10 -10.04
N GLY A 142 8.46 11.82 -9.82
CA GLY A 142 9.79 11.25 -9.99
C GLY A 142 10.72 11.39 -8.79
N ALA A 143 10.35 12.08 -7.70
CA ALA A 143 11.11 12.12 -6.46
C ALA A 143 11.25 10.72 -5.83
N ASP A 144 12.32 10.50 -5.08
CA ASP A 144 12.50 9.27 -4.30
C ASP A 144 12.09 9.52 -2.83
N ILE A 145 11.25 8.65 -2.27
CA ILE A 145 10.80 8.72 -0.87
C ILE A 145 10.92 7.37 -0.17
N ASP A 146 11.11 7.39 1.14
CA ASP A 146 11.04 6.21 2.00
C ASP A 146 9.85 6.31 2.96
N ILE A 147 9.23 5.17 3.28
CA ILE A 147 8.02 5.11 4.10
C ILE A 147 8.22 4.16 5.26
N ASN A 148 7.90 4.63 6.47
CA ASN A 148 7.82 3.80 7.66
C ASN A 148 6.40 3.81 8.23
N LEU A 149 5.65 2.73 7.93
CA LEU A 149 4.25 2.57 8.34
C LEU A 149 4.08 2.42 9.85
N SER A 150 5.03 1.75 10.51
CA SER A 150 4.96 1.47 11.94
C SER A 150 5.21 2.71 12.79
N GLU A 151 6.09 3.59 12.32
CA GLU A 151 6.42 4.83 13.01
C GLU A 151 5.58 6.02 12.53
N GLY A 152 4.96 5.92 11.34
CA GLY A 152 4.07 6.92 10.77
C GLY A 152 4.80 8.13 10.20
N TRP A 153 5.86 7.88 9.42
CA TRP A 153 6.58 8.94 8.73
C TRP A 153 6.94 8.55 7.28
N ILE A 154 7.11 9.57 6.47
CA ILE A 154 7.60 9.51 5.10
C ILE A 154 8.81 10.43 5.01
N LYS A 155 9.94 9.90 4.56
CA LYS A 155 11.18 10.64 4.38
C LYS A 155 11.35 10.99 2.91
N THR A 156 11.52 12.28 2.64
CA THR A 156 11.94 12.84 1.35
C THR A 156 13.43 13.16 1.39
N GLU A 157 13.98 13.72 0.34
CA GLU A 157 15.36 14.22 0.33
C GLU A 157 15.56 15.33 1.37
N ASP A 158 14.60 16.25 1.51
CA ASP A 158 14.71 17.46 2.30
C ASP A 158 14.18 17.35 3.72
N GLU A 159 13.13 16.53 3.94
CA GLU A 159 12.43 16.51 5.24
C GLU A 159 11.78 15.15 5.56
N THR A 160 11.30 15.04 6.79
CA THR A 160 10.46 13.91 7.25
C THR A 160 9.05 14.42 7.51
N ILE A 161 8.08 13.85 6.80
CA ILE A 161 6.67 14.26 6.80
C ILE A 161 5.86 13.23 7.58
N PRO A 162 4.96 13.65 8.48
CA PRO A 162 4.09 12.74 9.19
C PRO A 162 3.06 12.09 8.26
N CYS A 163 2.72 10.84 8.54
CA CYS A 163 1.61 10.15 7.92
C CYS A 163 0.82 9.36 8.97
N THR A 164 -0.37 8.90 8.59
CA THR A 164 -1.20 8.11 9.49
C THR A 164 -0.53 6.77 9.79
N LYS A 165 -0.32 6.50 11.09
CA LYS A 165 0.08 5.15 11.54
C LYS A 165 -1.06 4.18 11.30
N LEU A 166 -0.74 3.04 10.71
CA LEU A 166 -1.70 1.96 10.63
C LEU A 166 -1.84 1.27 12.00
N PRO A 167 -3.08 0.94 12.42
CA PRO A 167 -3.29 0.11 13.59
C PRO A 167 -2.54 -1.24 13.47
N PRO A 168 -2.04 -1.83 14.57
CA PRO A 168 -1.27 -3.08 14.54
C PRO A 168 -1.98 -4.22 13.80
N TYR A 169 -3.29 -4.32 13.92
CA TYR A 169 -4.09 -5.31 13.22
C TYR A 169 -4.01 -5.15 11.69
N MET A 170 -4.10 -3.91 11.18
CA MET A 170 -3.96 -3.65 9.75
C MET A 170 -2.52 -3.90 9.26
N GLN A 171 -1.52 -3.58 10.09
CA GLN A 171 -0.13 -3.90 9.75
C GLN A 171 0.07 -5.42 9.60
N ASN A 172 -0.51 -6.21 10.50
CA ASN A 172 -0.46 -7.67 10.42
C ASN A 172 -1.09 -8.20 9.12
N ILE A 173 -2.25 -7.66 8.69
CA ILE A 173 -2.86 -8.03 7.41
C ILE A 173 -1.92 -7.74 6.24
N LEU A 174 -1.29 -6.56 6.24
CA LEU A 174 -0.35 -6.17 5.18
C LEU A 174 0.90 -7.05 5.18
N ASP A 175 1.44 -7.39 6.36
CA ASP A 175 2.63 -8.24 6.53
C ASP A 175 2.43 -9.65 5.99
N HIS A 176 1.19 -10.17 6.04
CA HIS A 176 0.80 -11.45 5.47
C HIS A 176 0.40 -11.35 3.98
N GLY A 177 0.50 -10.15 3.38
CA GLY A 177 0.15 -9.93 1.98
C GLY A 177 -1.36 -9.88 1.71
N GLY A 178 -2.18 -9.71 2.75
CA GLY A 178 -3.62 -9.53 2.67
C GLY A 178 -4.41 -10.37 3.68
N LEU A 179 -5.69 -10.07 3.80
CA LEU A 179 -6.60 -10.63 4.81
C LEU A 179 -6.74 -12.15 4.70
N ILE A 180 -6.83 -12.70 3.48
CA ILE A 180 -7.02 -14.15 3.29
C ILE A 180 -5.82 -14.91 3.84
N ASN A 181 -4.60 -14.48 3.50
CA ASN A 181 -3.39 -15.13 4.02
C ASN A 181 -3.28 -14.99 5.53
N PHE A 182 -3.60 -13.80 6.06
CA PHE A 182 -3.60 -13.57 7.50
C PHE A 182 -4.56 -14.50 8.27
N LEU A 183 -5.76 -14.76 7.72
CA LEU A 183 -6.73 -15.68 8.34
C LEU A 183 -6.27 -17.14 8.26
N ASN A 184 -5.70 -17.55 7.12
CA ASN A 184 -5.24 -18.94 6.93
C ASN A 184 -4.06 -19.31 7.84
N GLU A 185 -3.14 -18.36 8.12
CA GLU A 185 -2.02 -18.61 9.06
C GLU A 185 -2.47 -18.63 10.55
N GLY A 186 -3.67 -18.14 10.87
CA GLY A 186 -4.23 -18.16 12.22
C GLY A 186 -4.99 -19.46 12.57
N GLU A 187 -5.15 -20.39 11.63
CA GLU A 187 -5.83 -21.68 11.82
C GLU A 187 -4.85 -22.86 12.04
N GLU A 188 -3.53 -22.65 12.04
CA GLU A 188 -2.49 -23.59 12.42
C GLU A 188 -2.02 -23.34 13.88
#